data_58791d8db2b7a746fd5ae6c3a5346926
#
_entry.id   58791d8db2b7a746fd5ae6c3a5346926
#
_cell.length_a   1.000
_cell.length_b   1.000
_cell.length_c   1.000
_cell.angle_alpha   90.00
_cell.angle_beta   90.00
_cell.angle_gamma   90.00
#
_symmetry.space_group_name_H-M   'P 1'
#
loop_
_entity.id
_entity.type
_entity.pdbx_description
1 polymer ?
#
loop_
_entity_poly.entity_id
_entity_poly.type
_entity_poly.pdbx_seq_one_letter_code
_entity_poly.pdbx_strand_id
1 'polypeptide(L)'
;MLVPVLLFALGLVLLIKGGDWFVDGATGLARRFHIPEIIVGATVVSIGTTLPEVMVSATGALNGQGAMSYGNAIGSIICNTSLIAAITLAVRPAPVDVQSMKKPVIFFFVAAAVYCFAAYGMGEFTRPLGIVLLAMFVFYICLLYTSPSPRDTR
;
A
#
# COMPACT_ATOMS: atom_id res chain seq x y z
N MET A 1 9.77 -30.36 -11.59
CA MET A 1 8.62 -29.88 -10.78
C MET A 1 9.00 -29.62 -9.31
N LEU A 2 9.83 -30.41 -8.65
CA LEU A 2 10.20 -30.25 -7.21
C LEU A 2 10.95 -28.94 -6.94
N VAL A 3 11.94 -28.57 -7.76
CA VAL A 3 12.75 -27.36 -7.55
C VAL A 3 11.95 -26.07 -7.55
N PRO A 4 11.04 -25.79 -8.51
CA PRO A 4 10.19 -24.59 -8.44
C PRO A 4 9.30 -24.54 -7.20
N VAL A 5 8.77 -25.67 -6.74
CA VAL A 5 7.94 -25.76 -5.54
C VAL A 5 8.75 -25.43 -4.29
N LEU A 6 9.96 -25.97 -4.18
CA LEU A 6 10.87 -25.69 -3.06
C LEU A 6 11.31 -24.22 -3.05
N LEU A 7 11.62 -23.65 -4.20
CA LEU A 7 11.96 -22.22 -4.33
C LEU A 7 10.79 -21.32 -3.96
N PHE A 8 9.58 -21.68 -4.39
CA PHE A 8 8.36 -20.96 -4.02
C PHE A 8 8.13 -21.01 -2.50
N ALA A 9 8.19 -22.20 -1.90
CA ALA A 9 8.01 -22.37 -0.45
C ALA A 9 9.06 -21.58 0.34
N LEU A 10 10.34 -21.64 -0.07
CA LEU A 10 11.42 -20.86 0.54
C LEU A 10 11.16 -19.36 0.41
N GLY A 11 10.79 -18.88 -0.77
CA GLY A 11 10.45 -17.49 -1.02
C GLY A 11 9.29 -17.00 -0.14
N LEU A 12 8.26 -17.84 0.04
CA LEU A 12 7.13 -17.53 0.92
C LEU A 12 7.55 -17.40 2.39
N VAL A 13 8.39 -18.33 2.88
CA VAL A 13 8.92 -18.25 4.26
C VAL A 13 9.78 -16.99 4.45
N LEU A 14 10.64 -16.67 3.49
CA LEU A 14 11.48 -15.47 3.54
C LEU A 14 10.63 -14.19 3.50
N LEU A 15 9.57 -14.17 2.70
CA LEU A 15 8.65 -13.03 2.60
C LEU A 15 7.91 -12.80 3.94
N ILE A 16 7.39 -13.86 4.56
CA ILE A 16 6.70 -13.78 5.85
C ILE A 16 7.66 -13.29 6.94
N LYS A 17 8.82 -13.94 7.08
CA LYS A 17 9.80 -13.55 8.11
C LYS A 17 10.41 -12.18 7.88
N GLY A 18 10.70 -11.84 6.64
CA GLY A 18 11.18 -10.52 6.25
C GLY A 18 10.14 -9.43 6.55
N GLY A 19 8.87 -9.70 6.29
CA GLY A 19 7.75 -8.82 6.64
C GLY A 19 7.64 -8.59 8.15
N ASP A 20 7.68 -9.65 8.96
CA ASP A 20 7.66 -9.56 10.42
C ASP A 20 8.81 -8.65 10.94
N TRP A 21 10.05 -8.93 10.53
CA TRP A 21 11.22 -8.15 10.93
C TRP A 21 11.15 -6.68 10.46
N PHE A 22 10.61 -6.46 9.27
CA PHE A 22 10.42 -5.11 8.74
C PHE A 22 9.42 -4.31 9.59
N VAL A 23 8.28 -4.90 9.94
CA VAL A 23 7.25 -4.24 10.76
C VAL A 23 7.77 -3.98 12.18
N ASP A 24 8.45 -4.95 12.78
CA ASP A 24 9.05 -4.81 14.11
C ASP A 24 10.13 -3.72 14.13
N GLY A 25 10.99 -3.69 13.11
CA GLY A 25 12.02 -2.68 12.95
C GLY A 25 11.44 -1.28 12.76
N ALA A 26 10.44 -1.14 11.88
CA ALA A 26 9.76 0.13 11.58
C ALA A 26 9.03 0.67 12.83
N THR A 27 8.31 -0.18 13.55
CA THR A 27 7.61 0.21 14.79
C THR A 27 8.59 0.54 15.92
N GLY A 28 9.68 -0.20 16.06
CA GLY A 28 10.74 0.10 17.03
C GLY A 28 11.39 1.46 16.76
N LEU A 29 11.69 1.76 15.50
CA LEU A 29 12.26 3.05 15.09
C LEU A 29 11.27 4.21 15.33
N ALA A 30 10.00 4.00 15.01
CA ALA A 30 8.95 4.97 15.25
C ALA A 30 8.80 5.36 16.71
N ARG A 31 8.79 4.36 17.59
CA ARG A 31 8.75 4.60 19.05
C ARG A 31 9.94 5.42 19.52
N ARG A 32 11.14 5.15 19.00
CA ARG A 32 12.35 5.91 19.35
C ARG A 32 12.28 7.37 18.94
N PHE A 33 11.65 7.66 17.79
CA PHE A 33 11.47 9.03 17.27
C PHE A 33 10.13 9.67 17.68
N HIS A 34 9.36 9.03 18.56
CA HIS A 34 8.04 9.49 19.01
C HIS A 34 7.03 9.73 17.85
N ILE A 35 7.20 9.01 16.75
CA ILE A 35 6.28 9.08 15.59
C ILE A 35 5.03 8.26 15.92
N PRO A 36 3.81 8.79 15.70
CA PRO A 36 2.57 8.04 15.92
C PRO A 36 2.52 6.75 15.07
N GLU A 37 2.13 5.63 15.68
CA GLU A 37 2.08 4.31 15.01
C GLU A 37 1.19 4.32 13.76
N ILE A 38 0.13 5.13 13.73
CA ILE A 38 -0.75 5.27 12.56
C ILE A 38 0.00 5.84 11.35
N ILE A 39 0.91 6.79 11.55
CA ILE A 39 1.72 7.38 10.48
C ILE A 39 2.68 6.34 9.94
N VAL A 40 3.33 5.58 10.83
CA VAL A 40 4.26 4.51 10.44
C VAL A 40 3.55 3.41 9.66
N GLY A 41 2.38 2.99 10.13
CA GLY A 41 1.55 2.01 9.42
C GLY A 41 1.11 2.50 8.04
N ALA A 42 0.66 3.77 7.95
CA ALA A 42 0.20 4.37 6.70
C ALA A 42 1.32 4.73 5.71
N THR A 43 2.58 4.69 6.12
CA THR A 43 3.74 5.06 5.29
C THR A 43 4.76 3.94 5.18
N VAL A 44 5.65 3.80 6.16
CA VAL A 44 6.79 2.87 6.09
C VAL A 44 6.32 1.43 5.94
N VAL A 45 5.36 0.99 6.77
CA VAL A 45 4.84 -0.38 6.71
C VAL A 45 4.07 -0.60 5.42
N SER A 46 3.20 0.33 5.03
CA SER A 46 2.42 0.25 3.79
C SER A 46 3.33 0.18 2.55
N ILE A 47 4.34 1.05 2.45
CA ILE A 47 5.30 1.03 1.34
C ILE A 47 6.06 -0.31 1.33
N GLY A 48 6.59 -0.73 2.48
CA GLY A 48 7.39 -1.94 2.58
C GLY A 48 6.62 -3.21 2.22
N THR A 49 5.38 -3.34 2.67
CA THR A 49 4.52 -4.49 2.34
C THR A 49 4.04 -4.47 0.88
N THR A 50 4.04 -3.32 0.23
CA THR A 50 3.64 -3.17 -1.19
C THR A 50 4.84 -3.27 -2.16
N LEU A 51 6.09 -3.31 -1.64
CA LEU A 51 7.28 -3.47 -2.50
C LEU A 51 7.22 -4.69 -3.43
N PRO A 52 6.80 -5.89 -3.00
CA PRO A 52 6.67 -7.04 -3.90
C PRO A 52 5.74 -6.76 -5.08
N GLU A 53 4.60 -6.12 -4.83
CA GLU A 53 3.64 -5.75 -5.88
C GLU A 53 4.20 -4.72 -6.84
N VAL A 54 4.95 -3.74 -6.34
CA VAL A 54 5.65 -2.74 -7.17
C VAL A 54 6.67 -3.43 -8.08
N MET A 55 7.47 -4.36 -7.54
CA MET A 55 8.47 -5.08 -8.31
C MET A 55 7.85 -5.97 -9.39
N VAL A 56 6.79 -6.71 -9.05
CA VAL A 56 6.06 -7.56 -10.02
C VAL A 56 5.43 -6.71 -11.12
N SER A 57 4.75 -5.62 -10.75
CA SER A 57 4.10 -4.74 -11.73
C SER A 57 5.11 -4.01 -12.62
N ALA A 58 6.21 -3.51 -12.05
CA ALA A 58 7.26 -2.85 -12.81
C ALA A 58 7.95 -3.82 -13.80
N THR A 59 8.30 -5.01 -13.33
CA THR A 59 8.90 -6.05 -14.19
C THR A 59 7.95 -6.49 -15.28
N GLY A 60 6.67 -6.69 -14.96
CA GLY A 60 5.63 -7.00 -15.95
C GLY A 60 5.50 -5.90 -17.02
N ALA A 61 5.49 -4.64 -16.61
CA ALA A 61 5.41 -3.51 -17.53
C ALA A 61 6.64 -3.41 -18.44
N LEU A 62 7.86 -3.61 -17.90
CA LEU A 62 9.10 -3.63 -18.67
C LEU A 62 9.14 -4.76 -19.71
N ASN A 63 8.51 -5.90 -19.40
CA ASN A 63 8.39 -7.05 -20.30
C ASN A 63 7.19 -6.95 -21.26
N GLY A 64 6.50 -5.82 -21.34
CA GLY A 64 5.34 -5.64 -22.20
C GLY A 64 4.05 -6.32 -21.71
N GLN A 65 4.03 -6.83 -20.46
CA GLN A 65 2.90 -7.51 -19.86
C GLN A 65 2.02 -6.53 -19.05
N GLY A 66 1.52 -5.48 -19.71
CA GLY A 66 0.74 -4.42 -19.07
C GLY A 66 -0.49 -4.94 -18.34
N ALA A 67 -1.23 -5.88 -18.94
CA ALA A 67 -2.43 -6.47 -18.32
C ALA A 67 -2.11 -7.16 -16.98
N MET A 68 -0.98 -7.85 -16.88
CA MET A 68 -0.51 -8.45 -15.62
C MET A 68 -0.20 -7.38 -14.58
N SER A 69 0.46 -6.29 -14.98
CA SER A 69 0.80 -5.19 -14.08
C SER A 69 -0.43 -4.51 -13.49
N TYR A 70 -1.45 -4.24 -14.31
CA TYR A 70 -2.72 -3.66 -13.81
C TYR A 70 -3.48 -4.64 -12.93
N GLY A 71 -3.57 -5.89 -13.35
CA GLY A 71 -4.23 -6.95 -12.59
C GLY A 71 -3.61 -7.15 -11.21
N ASN A 72 -2.28 -7.14 -11.11
CA ASN A 72 -1.57 -7.22 -9.85
C ASN A 72 -1.87 -6.02 -8.94
N ALA A 73 -1.82 -4.79 -9.46
CA ALA A 73 -2.11 -3.58 -8.67
C ALA A 73 -3.57 -3.56 -8.17
N ILE A 74 -4.55 -3.80 -9.03
CA ILE A 74 -5.98 -3.83 -8.67
C ILE A 74 -6.28 -5.00 -7.73
N GLY A 75 -5.73 -6.18 -8.01
CA GLY A 75 -5.90 -7.37 -7.17
C GLY A 75 -5.39 -7.15 -5.75
N SER A 76 -4.24 -6.49 -5.59
CA SER A 76 -3.70 -6.12 -4.28
C SER A 76 -4.62 -5.16 -3.52
N ILE A 77 -5.17 -4.14 -4.19
CA ILE A 77 -6.15 -3.22 -3.57
C ILE A 77 -7.38 -3.99 -3.07
N ILE A 78 -7.96 -4.87 -3.90
CA ILE A 78 -9.13 -5.68 -3.53
C ILE A 78 -8.80 -6.60 -2.36
N CYS A 79 -7.65 -7.27 -2.40
CA CYS A 79 -7.19 -8.16 -1.34
C CYS A 79 -7.03 -7.41 -0.01
N ASN A 80 -6.35 -6.26 -0.03
CA ASN A 80 -6.10 -5.47 1.16
C ASN A 80 -7.39 -4.89 1.76
N THR A 81 -8.29 -4.38 0.94
CA THR A 81 -9.51 -3.70 1.40
C THR A 81 -10.65 -4.64 1.76
N SER A 82 -10.70 -5.84 1.19
CA SER A 82 -11.75 -6.81 1.50
C SER A 82 -11.24 -7.96 2.36
N LEU A 83 -10.29 -8.76 1.89
CA LEU A 83 -9.86 -9.97 2.61
C LEU A 83 -9.11 -9.64 3.90
N ILE A 84 -8.06 -8.81 3.82
CA ILE A 84 -7.22 -8.49 4.99
C ILE A 84 -8.02 -7.69 6.01
N ALA A 85 -8.76 -6.67 5.57
CA ALA A 85 -9.60 -5.89 6.46
C ALA A 85 -10.70 -6.76 7.11
N ALA A 86 -11.36 -7.65 6.35
CA ALA A 86 -12.39 -8.54 6.88
C ALA A 86 -11.82 -9.48 7.96
N ILE A 87 -10.69 -10.14 7.69
CA ILE A 87 -10.05 -11.03 8.67
C ILE A 87 -9.65 -10.24 9.93
N THR A 88 -9.04 -9.08 9.76
CA THR A 88 -8.60 -8.25 10.89
C THR A 88 -9.78 -7.85 11.78
N LEU A 89 -10.87 -7.38 11.19
CA LEU A 89 -12.09 -6.99 11.92
C LEU A 89 -12.81 -8.16 12.55
N ALA A 90 -12.80 -9.33 11.90
CA ALA A 90 -13.41 -10.55 12.44
C ALA A 90 -12.65 -11.08 13.67
N VAL A 91 -11.31 -10.99 13.65
CA VAL A 91 -10.45 -11.44 14.76
C VAL A 91 -10.42 -10.43 15.91
N ARG A 92 -10.28 -9.16 15.60
CA ARG A 92 -10.19 -8.10 16.62
C ARG A 92 -10.82 -6.81 16.13
N PRO A 93 -12.09 -6.56 16.43
CA PRO A 93 -12.72 -5.26 16.18
C PRO A 93 -11.98 -4.14 16.92
N ALA A 94 -11.76 -3.04 16.26
CA ALA A 94 -11.10 -1.86 16.84
C ALA A 94 -11.92 -0.60 16.57
N PRO A 95 -11.99 0.35 17.52
CA PRO A 95 -12.60 1.64 17.27
C PRO A 95 -11.79 2.41 16.22
N VAL A 96 -12.49 3.11 15.34
CA VAL A 96 -11.88 3.92 14.27
C VAL A 96 -11.95 5.39 14.66
N ASP A 97 -10.80 6.06 14.65
CA ASP A 97 -10.77 7.51 14.72
C ASP A 97 -11.07 8.11 13.33
N VAL A 98 -12.30 8.62 13.19
CA VAL A 98 -12.80 9.19 11.93
C VAL A 98 -11.93 10.35 11.44
N GLN A 99 -11.36 11.15 12.34
CA GLN A 99 -10.54 12.30 11.96
C GLN A 99 -9.22 11.87 11.29
N SER A 100 -8.58 10.86 11.85
CA SER A 100 -7.34 10.28 11.28
C SER A 100 -7.57 9.59 9.94
N MET A 101 -8.78 9.03 9.71
CA MET A 101 -9.12 8.31 8.48
C MET A 101 -9.59 9.21 7.33
N LYS A 102 -10.02 10.46 7.60
CA LYS A 102 -10.57 11.34 6.55
C LYS A 102 -9.61 11.54 5.37
N LYS A 103 -8.34 11.90 5.65
CA LYS A 103 -7.36 12.18 4.60
C LYS A 103 -7.03 10.94 3.76
N PRO A 104 -6.64 9.79 4.35
CA PRO A 104 -6.42 8.56 3.59
C PRO A 104 -7.61 8.16 2.70
N VAL A 105 -8.83 8.24 3.24
CA VAL A 105 -10.05 7.86 2.51
C VAL A 105 -10.31 8.80 1.32
N ILE A 106 -10.18 10.12 1.50
CA ILE A 106 -10.35 11.08 0.40
C ILE A 106 -9.31 10.81 -0.71
N PHE A 107 -8.04 10.66 -0.35
CA PHE A 107 -6.98 10.37 -1.32
C PHE A 107 -7.20 9.05 -2.05
N PHE A 108 -7.65 8.02 -1.35
CA PHE A 108 -8.02 6.74 -1.96
C PHE A 108 -9.08 6.91 -3.05
N PHE A 109 -10.18 7.60 -2.74
CA PHE A 109 -11.25 7.80 -3.72
C PHE A 109 -10.84 8.71 -4.88
N VAL A 110 -10.03 9.74 -4.63
CA VAL A 110 -9.50 10.61 -5.70
C VAL A 110 -8.58 9.80 -6.63
N ALA A 111 -7.66 9.01 -6.09
CA ALA A 111 -6.79 8.15 -6.89
C ALA A 111 -7.58 7.10 -7.68
N ALA A 112 -8.59 6.47 -7.04
CA ALA A 112 -9.49 5.53 -7.71
C ALA A 112 -10.28 6.18 -8.84
N ALA A 113 -10.79 7.41 -8.65
CA ALA A 113 -11.50 8.15 -9.69
C ALA A 113 -10.60 8.46 -10.88
N VAL A 114 -9.36 8.91 -10.65
CA VAL A 114 -8.36 9.16 -11.71
C VAL A 114 -8.05 7.87 -12.47
N TYR A 115 -7.88 6.76 -11.75
CA TYR A 115 -7.60 5.45 -12.34
C TYR A 115 -8.77 4.95 -13.18
N CYS A 116 -10.00 5.05 -12.67
CA CYS A 116 -11.22 4.68 -13.41
C CYS A 116 -11.43 5.57 -14.64
N PHE A 117 -11.19 6.88 -14.53
CA PHE A 117 -11.27 7.78 -15.68
C PHE A 117 -10.27 7.40 -16.77
N ALA A 118 -9.04 7.04 -16.41
CA ALA A 118 -8.05 6.55 -17.37
C ALA A 118 -8.48 5.24 -18.05
N ALA A 119 -8.98 4.29 -17.26
CA ALA A 119 -9.39 2.99 -17.76
C ALA A 119 -10.61 3.06 -18.70
N TYR A 120 -11.64 3.82 -18.30
CA TYR A 120 -12.93 3.85 -19.04
C TYR A 120 -13.06 5.06 -19.97
N GLY A 121 -12.41 6.19 -19.65
CA GLY A 121 -12.49 7.41 -20.45
C GLY A 121 -11.42 7.49 -21.53
N MET A 122 -10.18 7.14 -21.21
CA MET A 122 -9.06 7.18 -22.15
C MET A 122 -8.80 5.83 -22.83
N GLY A 123 -9.19 4.72 -22.19
CA GLY A 123 -8.99 3.36 -22.72
C GLY A 123 -7.55 2.87 -22.66
N GLU A 124 -6.63 3.66 -22.12
CA GLU A 124 -5.20 3.33 -22.00
C GLU A 124 -4.53 4.00 -20.80
N PHE A 125 -3.49 3.37 -20.28
CA PHE A 125 -2.66 3.94 -19.23
C PHE A 125 -1.41 4.55 -19.83
N THR A 126 -1.37 5.89 -19.87
CA THR A 126 -0.28 6.64 -20.47
C THR A 126 0.81 6.99 -19.46
N ARG A 127 2.03 7.27 -19.94
CA ARG A 127 3.15 7.72 -19.07
C ARG A 127 2.83 9.00 -18.28
N PRO A 128 2.22 10.05 -18.87
CA PRO A 128 1.82 11.25 -18.11
C PRO A 128 0.87 10.93 -16.95
N LEU A 129 -0.08 10.01 -17.14
CA LEU A 129 -0.97 9.56 -16.07
C LEU A 129 -0.19 8.90 -14.93
N GLY A 130 0.79 8.06 -15.24
CA GLY A 130 1.66 7.45 -14.24
C GLY A 130 2.41 8.49 -13.42
N ILE A 131 2.92 9.56 -14.06
CA ILE A 131 3.57 10.68 -13.37
C ILE A 131 2.59 11.42 -12.45
N VAL A 132 1.35 11.65 -12.90
CA VAL A 132 0.31 12.30 -12.08
C VAL A 132 -0.02 11.46 -10.84
N LEU A 133 -0.21 10.15 -11.00
CA LEU A 133 -0.48 9.25 -9.87
C LEU A 133 0.70 9.19 -8.89
N LEU A 134 1.94 9.18 -9.39
CA LEU A 134 3.14 9.23 -8.54
C LEU A 134 3.24 10.56 -7.79
N ALA A 135 2.97 11.69 -8.45
CA ALA A 135 2.92 13.01 -7.80
C ALA A 135 1.84 13.09 -6.72
N MET A 136 0.66 12.51 -6.97
CA MET A 136 -0.40 12.39 -5.98
C MET A 136 0.04 11.57 -4.76
N PHE A 137 0.74 10.47 -4.97
CA PHE A 137 1.28 9.65 -3.88
C PHE A 137 2.30 10.42 -3.03
N VAL A 138 3.26 11.11 -3.66
CA VAL A 138 4.24 11.95 -2.95
C VAL A 138 3.54 13.06 -2.16
N PHE A 139 2.56 13.72 -2.76
CA PHE A 139 1.77 14.76 -2.09
C PHE A 139 1.00 14.19 -0.88
N TYR A 140 0.39 13.01 -1.01
CA TYR A 140 -0.26 12.30 0.09
C TYR A 140 0.70 12.05 1.26
N ILE A 141 1.89 11.52 0.99
CA ILE A 141 2.91 11.29 2.02
C ILE A 141 3.31 12.61 2.70
N CYS A 142 3.57 13.67 1.94
CA CYS A 142 3.88 14.98 2.50
C CYS A 142 2.75 15.50 3.42
N LEU A 143 1.50 15.38 3.00
CA LEU A 143 0.36 15.78 3.83
C LEU A 143 0.21 14.96 5.11
N LEU A 144 0.52 13.68 5.07
CA LEU A 144 0.47 12.82 6.24
C LEU A 144 1.48 13.25 7.30
N TYR A 145 2.72 13.55 6.87
CA TYR A 145 3.80 13.95 7.77
C TYR A 145 3.66 15.39 8.28
N THR A 146 3.02 16.29 7.53
CA THR A 146 2.81 17.69 7.94
C THR A 146 1.54 17.91 8.75
N SER A 147 0.71 16.88 8.90
CA SER A 147 -0.54 17.00 9.66
C SER A 147 -0.29 16.92 11.16
N PRO A 148 -0.89 17.83 11.98
CA PRO A 148 -0.81 17.74 13.42
C PRO A 148 -1.31 16.39 13.91
N SER A 149 -0.55 15.79 14.85
CA SER A 149 -1.00 14.55 15.48
C SER A 149 -2.29 14.79 16.27
N PRO A 150 -3.25 13.87 16.29
CA PRO A 150 -4.43 13.98 17.17
C PRO A 150 -4.10 14.13 18.66
N ARG A 151 -2.85 13.87 19.07
CA ARG A 151 -2.36 14.06 20.45
C ARG A 151 -2.02 15.53 20.76
N ASP A 152 -1.74 16.36 19.75
CA ASP A 152 -1.37 17.77 19.96
C ASP A 152 -2.60 18.68 20.15
N THR A 153 -3.80 18.14 19.99
CA THR A 153 -5.07 18.88 20.12
C THR A 153 -5.85 18.56 21.42
N ARG A 154 -5.20 17.87 22.39
CA ARG A 154 -5.80 17.62 23.72
C ARG A 154 -5.05 18.31 24.83
#